data_a166eebaee1408664fdf0d4f1c5c0016
#
_entry.id   a166eebaee1408664fdf0d4f1c5c0016
#
_cell.length_a   1.000
_cell.length_b   1.000
_cell.length_c   1.000
_cell.angle_alpha   90.00
_cell.angle_beta   90.00
_cell.angle_gamma   90.00
#
_symmetry.space_group_name_H-M   'P 1'
#
loop_
_entity.id
_entity.type
_entity.pdbx_description
1 polymer ?
#
loop_
_entity_poly.entity_id
_entity_poly.type
_entity_poly.pdbx_seq_one_letter_code
_entity_poly.pdbx_strand_id
1 'polypeptide(L)' 'MSHAEGLREVPYLSTGQVAEILGITKKTLKNWLKSSLIPEPMRNPMNRYRCWTLQDIESIRRIVTERNRG' A
#
# COMPACT_ATOMS: atom_id res chain seq x y z
N MET A 1 -28.12 -1.40 0.72
CA MET A 1 -27.69 -1.12 0.40
C MET A 1 -27.07 -0.75 0.04
N SER A 2 -26.78 -0.61 -0.02
CA SER A 2 -26.16 -0.29 -0.25
C SER A 2 -25.72 0.35 -0.87
N HIS A 3 -25.84 1.13 -1.28
CA HIS A 3 -25.34 1.68 -1.92
C HIS A 3 -24.28 2.33 -1.86
N ALA A 4 -24.59 2.98 -1.72
CA ALA A 4 -23.43 3.62 -1.23
C ALA A 4 -22.29 2.71 -1.16
N GLU A 5 -22.60 1.51 -1.16
CA GLU A 5 -21.61 0.54 -1.18
C GLU A 5 -20.69 0.70 -2.29
N GLY A 6 -21.14 1.16 -3.37
CA GLY A 6 -20.31 1.32 -4.51
C GLY A 6 -19.08 2.10 -4.19
N LEU A 7 -19.23 3.07 -3.33
CA LEU A 7 -18.12 3.89 -3.03
C LEU A 7 -17.08 3.21 -2.24
N ARG A 8 -17.49 2.24 -1.50
CA ARG A 8 -16.58 1.60 -0.64
C ARG A 8 -16.05 0.34 -1.15
N GLU A 9 -16.34 0.05 -2.37
CA GLU A 9 -15.88 -1.15 -2.91
C GLU A 9 -14.44 -1.19 -3.07
N VAL A 10 -13.78 -0.05 -3.13
CA VAL A 10 -12.36 -0.04 -3.25
C VAL A 10 -11.80 0.12 -1.86
N PRO A 11 -11.31 -0.95 -1.28
CA PRO A 11 -10.82 -0.89 0.09
C PRO A 11 -9.44 -0.30 0.12
N TYR A 12 -9.40 1.00 0.21
CA TYR A 12 -8.12 1.67 0.33
C TYR A 12 -7.62 1.51 1.75
N LEU A 13 -6.33 1.26 1.85
CA LEU A 13 -5.68 1.07 3.14
C LEU A 13 -4.76 2.24 3.40
N SER A 14 -4.54 2.54 4.67
CA SER A 14 -3.60 3.57 5.04
C SER A 14 -2.19 3.01 5.06
N THR A 15 -1.20 3.89 5.07
CA THR A 15 0.19 3.46 5.14
C THR A 15 0.42 2.63 6.40
N GLY A 16 -0.20 3.04 7.52
CA GLY A 16 -0.06 2.27 8.74
C GLY A 16 -0.63 0.88 8.63
N GLN A 17 -1.79 0.76 7.99
CA GLN A 17 -2.41 -0.54 7.83
C GLN A 17 -1.58 -1.44 6.93
N VAL A 18 -1.02 -0.90 5.87
CA VAL A 18 -0.19 -1.68 4.97
C VAL A 18 1.06 -2.16 5.71
N ALA A 19 1.70 -1.29 6.46
CA ALA A 19 2.88 -1.67 7.22
C ALA A 19 2.54 -2.80 8.20
N GLU A 20 1.40 -2.69 8.84
CA GLU A 20 0.99 -3.71 9.79
C GLU A 20 0.76 -5.05 9.10
N ILE A 21 0.09 -5.03 7.96
CA ILE A 21 -0.17 -6.25 7.21
C ILE A 21 1.14 -6.89 6.76
N LEU A 22 2.09 -6.07 6.37
CA LEU A 22 3.38 -6.58 5.90
C LEU A 22 4.32 -6.95 7.05
N GLY A 23 3.96 -6.57 8.28
CA GLY A 23 4.81 -6.88 9.41
C GLY A 23 6.04 -6.01 9.51
N ILE A 24 5.93 -4.77 9.05
CA ILE A 24 7.06 -3.83 9.10
C ILE A 24 6.58 -2.53 9.73
N THR A 25 7.51 -1.62 9.96
CA THR A 25 7.14 -0.31 10.49
C THR A 25 6.77 0.63 9.35
N LYS A 26 6.06 1.69 9.69
CA LYS A 26 5.74 2.70 8.70
C LYS A 26 7.01 3.33 8.15
N LYS A 27 8.00 3.49 9.00
CA LYS A 27 9.26 4.06 8.57
C LYS A 27 9.93 3.22 7.50
N THR A 28 9.91 1.91 7.69
CA THR A 28 10.48 1.00 6.71
C THR A 28 9.73 1.11 5.38
N LEU A 29 8.41 1.16 5.45
CA LEU A 29 7.62 1.27 4.24
C LEU A 29 7.93 2.57 3.50
N LYS A 30 8.03 3.66 4.23
CA LYS A 30 8.35 4.94 3.63
C LYS A 30 9.74 4.94 3.02
N ASN A 31 10.68 4.26 3.66
CA ASN A 31 12.04 4.17 3.12
C ASN A 31 12.03 3.39 1.80
N TRP A 32 11.22 2.35 1.72
CA TRP A 32 11.11 1.59 0.48
C TRP A 32 10.58 2.47 -0.64
N LEU A 33 9.61 3.32 -0.33
CA LEU A 33 9.07 4.24 -1.33
C LEU A 33 10.12 5.26 -1.75
N LYS A 34 10.84 5.78 -0.78
CA LYS A 34 11.84 6.78 -1.04
C LYS A 34 12.97 6.25 -1.92
N SER A 35 13.34 5.01 -1.72
CA SER A 35 14.41 4.42 -2.50
C SER A 35 13.92 3.82 -3.81
N SER A 36 12.65 3.95 -4.09
CA SER A 36 12.03 3.40 -5.29
C SER A 36 12.10 1.88 -5.35
N LEU A 37 12.20 1.25 -4.20
CA LEU A 37 12.17 -0.20 -4.17
C LEU A 37 10.80 -0.72 -4.53
N ILE A 38 9.76 -0.01 -4.14
CA ILE A 38 8.39 -0.37 -4.48
C ILE A 38 7.73 0.82 -5.16
N PRO A 39 6.71 0.57 -5.98
CA PRO A 39 6.04 1.66 -6.68
C PRO A 39 5.16 2.48 -5.75
N GLU A 40 5.00 3.74 -6.08
CA GLU A 40 4.12 4.61 -5.33
C GLU A 40 2.68 4.21 -5.59
N PRO A 41 1.85 4.15 -4.57
CA PRO A 41 0.42 3.91 -4.80
C PRO A 41 -0.24 5.18 -5.28
N MET A 42 -1.48 5.03 -5.72
CA MET A 42 -2.25 6.17 -6.16
C MET A 42 -2.47 7.11 -4.98
N ARG A 43 -2.56 8.39 -5.25
CA ARG A 43 -2.85 9.38 -4.23
C ARG A 43 -4.24 9.95 -4.42
N ASN A 44 -4.90 10.20 -3.32
CA ASN A 44 -6.20 10.82 -3.35
C ASN A 44 -6.01 12.29 -3.74
N PRO A 45 -6.62 12.76 -4.84
CA PRO A 45 -6.40 14.13 -5.29
C PRO A 45 -6.92 15.17 -4.33
N MET A 46 -7.84 14.80 -3.45
CA MET A 46 -8.42 15.75 -2.54
C MET A 46 -7.52 16.05 -1.36
N ASN A 47 -6.87 15.05 -0.81
CA ASN A 47 -6.05 15.23 0.37
C ASN A 47 -4.64 14.71 0.22
N ARG A 48 -4.31 14.14 -0.92
CA ARG A 48 -2.98 13.66 -1.24
C ARG A 48 -2.52 12.50 -0.39
N TYR A 49 -3.43 11.85 0.32
CA TYR A 49 -3.09 10.67 1.07
C TYR A 49 -2.92 9.50 0.12
N ARG A 50 -2.02 8.61 0.48
CA ARG A 50 -1.80 7.44 -0.35
C ARG A 50 -2.97 6.49 -0.23
N CYS A 51 -3.41 5.96 -1.36
CA CYS A 51 -4.52 5.02 -1.41
C CYS A 51 -3.98 3.65 -1.76
N TRP A 52 -3.62 2.89 -0.74
CA TRP A 52 -3.07 1.57 -0.94
C TRP A 52 -4.18 0.57 -1.19
N THR A 53 -3.91 -0.42 -2.04
CA THR A 53 -4.88 -1.48 -2.32
C THR A 53 -4.26 -2.82 -1.97
N LEU A 54 -5.10 -3.85 -1.96
CA LEU A 54 -4.60 -5.19 -1.70
C LEU A 54 -3.64 -5.62 -2.80
N GLN A 55 -3.88 -5.17 -4.01
CA GLN A 55 -3.01 -5.50 -5.10
C GLN A 55 -1.63 -4.90 -4.88
N ASP A 56 -1.59 -3.70 -4.33
CA ASP A 56 -0.32 -3.08 -4.00
C ASP A 56 0.43 -3.93 -2.98
N ILE A 57 -0.28 -4.45 -2.00
CA ILE A 57 0.35 -5.27 -0.98
C ILE A 57 0.95 -6.53 -1.59
N GLU A 58 0.23 -7.15 -2.50
CA GLU A 58 0.74 -8.34 -3.15
C GLU A 58 1.97 -8.05 -3.96
N SER A 59 1.97 -6.92 -4.67
CA SER A 59 3.14 -6.53 -5.44
C SER A 59 4.34 -6.30 -4.54
N ILE A 60 4.11 -5.65 -3.41
CA ILE A 60 5.20 -5.39 -2.47
C ILE A 60 5.75 -6.69 -1.94
N ARG A 61 4.89 -7.61 -1.57
CA ARG A 61 5.35 -8.89 -1.05
C ARG A 61 6.21 -9.62 -2.05
N ARG A 62 5.80 -9.59 -3.31
CA ARG A 62 6.54 -10.26 -4.34
C ARG A 62 7.93 -9.63 -4.51
N ILE A 63 7.98 -8.30 -4.54
CA ILE A 63 9.23 -7.59 -4.71
C ILE A 63 10.18 -7.89 -3.55
N VAL A 64 9.68 -7.84 -2.33
CA VAL A 64 10.51 -8.05 -1.17
C VAL A 64 10.97 -9.49 -1.08
N THR A 65 10.09 -10.42 -1.41
CA THR A 65 10.45 -11.83 -1.39
C THR A 65 11.54 -12.12 -2.39
N GLU A 66 11.44 -11.59 -3.58
CA GLU A 66 12.46 -11.82 -4.59
C GLU A 66 13.77 -11.18 -4.19
N ARG A 67 13.70 -10.01 -3.58
CA ARG A 67 14.89 -9.35 -3.15
C ARG A 67 15.61 -10.17 -2.07
N ASN A 68 14.84 -10.77 -1.18
CA ASN A 68 15.42 -11.55 -0.09
C ASN A 68 15.97 -12.87 -0.54
N ARG A 69 15.60 -13.33 -1.71
CA ARG A 69 16.08 -14.59 -2.19
C ARG A 69 17.50 -14.46 -2.72
N GLY A 70 17.79 -13.28 -3.23
CA GLY A 70 19.06 -13.05 -3.82
C GLY A 70 20.14 -12.99 -2.81
#